data_77c642a96caac900b21dff9e830b97fd
#
_entry.id   77c642a96caac900b21dff9e830b97fd
#
_cell.length_a   1.000
_cell.length_b   1.000
_cell.length_c   1.000
_cell.angle_alpha   90.00
_cell.angle_beta   90.00
_cell.angle_gamma   90.00
#
_symmetry.space_group_name_H-M   'P 1'
#
loop_
_entity.id
_entity.type
_entity.pdbx_description
1 polymer ?
#
loop_
_entity_poly.entity_id
_entity_poly.type
_entity_poly.pdbx_seq_one_letter_code
_entity_poly.pdbx_strand_id
1 'polypeptide(L)'
;MLTALLLGLLAGCGADDDPPGETFGPEPIQTDPSTGPGSYLDDAHGTPLGEVDPPDPAEDGRPMRRMDIDQLNASLRAVTGGIGWEIDGVDQLEDLASTLGRPDYEQSTAEDLTPSLLFQKFLDDAANHVCEELVARESVGEPDNVFLVNATLADTSASNPDAIAADLRGALLRFHGHALDEGDPQLEPWRFLFDTTVDVTGGDTYAAWRAVCIGLVTHPDFTLY
;
A
#
# COMPACT_ATOMS: atom_id res chain seq x y z
N MET A 1 40.84 37.73 17.82
CA MET A 1 40.14 38.87 18.39
C MET A 1 38.73 38.77 17.82
N LEU A 2 37.69 38.44 18.47
CA LEU A 2 37.08 38.86 19.71
C LEU A 2 36.15 37.70 20.22
N THR A 3 36.36 37.35 21.43
CA THR A 3 35.57 36.46 22.29
C THR A 3 34.25 37.14 22.64
N ALA A 4 33.15 36.45 22.57
CA ALA A 4 31.94 36.82 23.31
C ALA A 4 31.24 35.56 23.84
N LEU A 5 31.46 35.33 25.08
CA LEU A 5 30.81 34.53 26.07
C LEU A 5 29.40 35.07 26.34
N LEU A 6 28.38 34.25 26.33
CA LEU A 6 27.12 34.54 27.04
C LEU A 6 26.60 33.27 27.75
N LEU A 7 26.78 33.34 29.07
CA LEU A 7 26.13 32.49 30.09
C LEU A 7 24.70 33.02 30.34
N GLY A 8 23.82 32.09 30.75
CA GLY A 8 22.60 32.40 31.48
C GLY A 8 21.39 31.77 30.81
N LEU A 9 20.49 31.04 31.42
CA LEU A 9 19.99 30.94 32.77
C LEU A 9 19.26 29.58 32.91
N LEU A 10 19.55 28.89 33.96
CA LEU A 10 18.72 27.82 34.53
C LEU A 10 17.56 28.49 35.29
N ALA A 11 16.33 28.16 34.96
CA ALA A 11 15.12 28.29 35.82
C ALA A 11 14.03 27.52 35.10
N GLY A 12 13.34 26.62 35.70
CA GLY A 12 12.73 26.34 36.92
C GLY A 12 11.88 25.13 36.68
N CYS A 13 12.07 24.04 37.42
CA CYS A 13 11.10 22.98 37.54
C CYS A 13 9.84 23.54 38.21
N GLY A 14 8.76 23.70 37.46
CA GLY A 14 7.40 23.81 37.97
C GLY A 14 6.89 22.41 38.21
N ALA A 15 6.67 22.06 39.47
CA ALA A 15 5.85 20.91 39.81
C ALA A 15 4.39 21.31 39.54
N ASP A 16 3.84 20.79 38.48
CA ASP A 16 2.39 20.85 38.27
C ASP A 16 1.74 19.72 39.10
N ASP A 17 0.93 20.13 40.04
CA ASP A 17 0.05 19.23 40.80
C ASP A 17 -0.97 18.59 39.83
N ASP A 18 -0.74 17.32 39.51
CA ASP A 18 -1.75 16.52 38.86
C ASP A 18 -2.97 16.36 39.78
N PRO A 19 -4.17 16.68 39.28
CA PRO A 19 -5.41 16.35 39.99
C PRO A 19 -5.53 14.82 40.08
N PRO A 20 -6.15 14.28 41.16
CA PRO A 20 -6.26 12.84 41.36
C PRO A 20 -6.97 12.18 40.20
N GLY A 21 -6.28 11.22 39.58
CA GLY A 21 -6.70 10.53 38.39
C GLY A 21 -8.10 9.93 38.52
N GLU A 22 -8.96 10.34 37.62
CA GLU A 22 -10.16 9.59 37.31
C GLU A 22 -9.70 8.26 36.68
N THR A 23 -9.87 7.18 37.40
CA THR A 23 -9.73 5.83 36.88
C THR A 23 -10.84 5.60 35.86
N PHE A 24 -10.55 5.80 34.58
CA PHE A 24 -11.36 5.27 33.49
C PHE A 24 -11.26 3.73 33.53
N GLY A 25 -12.04 3.12 34.42
CA GLY A 25 -12.40 1.73 34.26
C GLY A 25 -13.33 1.62 33.04
N PRO A 26 -13.20 0.58 32.21
CA PRO A 26 -14.18 0.37 31.15
C PRO A 26 -15.57 0.26 31.80
N GLU A 27 -16.45 1.20 31.47
CA GLU A 27 -17.85 1.06 31.84
C GLU A 27 -18.37 -0.27 31.27
N PRO A 28 -19.06 -1.07 32.07
CA PRO A 28 -19.69 -2.27 31.57
C PRO A 28 -20.65 -1.87 30.45
N ILE A 29 -20.42 -2.37 29.24
CA ILE A 29 -21.35 -2.23 28.12
C ILE A 29 -22.69 -2.79 28.57
N GLN A 30 -23.65 -1.92 28.84
CA GLN A 30 -25.03 -2.34 29.07
C GLN A 30 -25.56 -2.82 27.72
N THR A 31 -25.51 -4.12 27.51
CA THR A 31 -26.21 -4.76 26.40
C THR A 31 -27.70 -4.75 26.74
N ASP A 32 -28.44 -3.90 26.04
CA ASP A 32 -29.89 -3.92 26.07
C ASP A 32 -30.36 -5.29 25.53
N PRO A 33 -31.04 -6.14 26.32
CA PRO A 33 -31.43 -7.47 25.88
C PRO A 33 -32.52 -7.48 24.78
N SER A 34 -32.98 -6.31 24.36
CA SER A 34 -33.98 -6.16 23.29
C SER A 34 -33.35 -6.03 21.90
N THR A 35 -32.03 -5.84 21.80
CA THR A 35 -31.33 -5.72 20.54
C THR A 35 -30.65 -7.06 20.24
N GLY A 36 -31.36 -7.92 19.53
CA GLY A 36 -30.76 -9.13 18.94
C GLY A 36 -29.66 -8.78 17.96
N PRO A 37 -28.73 -9.73 17.62
CA PRO A 37 -27.56 -9.48 16.78
C PRO A 37 -27.87 -9.02 15.34
N GLY A 38 -29.13 -8.75 14.98
CA GLY A 38 -29.55 -8.27 13.67
C GLY A 38 -29.87 -6.77 13.57
N SER A 39 -30.04 -6.05 14.71
CA SER A 39 -30.59 -4.69 14.65
C SER A 39 -29.58 -3.59 14.32
N TYR A 40 -28.28 -3.87 14.42
CA TYR A 40 -27.24 -2.87 14.10
C TYR A 40 -27.05 -2.60 12.60
N LEU A 41 -27.49 -3.51 11.74
CA LEU A 41 -27.39 -3.36 10.30
C LEU A 41 -28.64 -2.72 9.67
N ASP A 42 -29.80 -2.81 10.34
CA ASP A 42 -31.07 -2.30 9.80
C ASP A 42 -31.18 -0.77 9.88
N ASP A 43 -30.56 -0.14 10.89
CA ASP A 43 -30.70 1.31 11.12
C ASP A 43 -29.68 2.16 10.33
N ALA A 44 -28.58 1.57 9.86
CA ALA A 44 -27.51 2.32 9.19
C ALA A 44 -27.71 2.46 7.67
N HIS A 45 -28.45 1.56 7.02
CA HIS A 45 -28.54 1.54 5.56
C HIS A 45 -29.95 1.44 4.97
N GLY A 46 -30.99 1.38 5.78
CA GLY A 46 -32.39 1.56 5.33
C GLY A 46 -32.94 0.57 4.30
N THR A 47 -32.16 -0.44 3.91
CA THR A 47 -32.61 -1.50 3.02
C THR A 47 -32.01 -2.82 3.51
N PRO A 48 -32.80 -3.82 3.84
CA PRO A 48 -32.26 -5.15 4.11
C PRO A 48 -31.43 -5.58 2.91
N LEU A 49 -30.15 -5.90 3.13
CA LEU A 49 -29.37 -6.60 2.12
C LEU A 49 -30.16 -7.87 1.83
N GLY A 50 -30.68 -8.00 0.60
CA GLY A 50 -31.33 -9.21 0.17
C GLY A 50 -30.43 -10.39 0.50
N GLU A 51 -31.04 -11.51 0.92
CA GLU A 51 -30.33 -12.75 1.18
C GLU A 51 -29.48 -13.06 -0.06
N VAL A 52 -28.17 -12.77 0.04
CA VAL A 52 -27.21 -13.12 -1.01
C VAL A 52 -26.96 -14.59 -0.80
N ASP A 53 -27.52 -15.43 -1.67
CA ASP A 53 -27.15 -16.83 -1.71
C ASP A 53 -25.62 -16.91 -1.77
N PRO A 54 -24.98 -17.69 -0.89
CA PRO A 54 -23.55 -17.89 -0.99
C PRO A 54 -23.26 -18.44 -2.39
N PRO A 55 -22.21 -17.96 -3.08
CA PRO A 55 -21.86 -18.43 -4.40
C PRO A 55 -21.76 -19.96 -4.37
N ASP A 56 -22.39 -20.62 -5.35
CA ASP A 56 -22.35 -22.07 -5.47
C ASP A 56 -20.88 -22.51 -5.56
N PRO A 57 -20.36 -23.30 -4.61
CA PRO A 57 -18.98 -23.76 -4.66
C PRO A 57 -18.67 -24.66 -5.87
N ALA A 58 -19.67 -24.99 -6.68
CA ALA A 58 -19.53 -25.76 -7.92
C ALA A 58 -19.38 -24.85 -9.17
N GLU A 59 -19.55 -23.53 -9.08
CA GLU A 59 -19.12 -22.65 -10.15
C GLU A 59 -17.59 -22.54 -10.10
N ASP A 60 -16.95 -23.17 -11.10
CA ASP A 60 -15.53 -23.34 -11.34
C ASP A 60 -14.66 -22.08 -11.17
N GLY A 61 -14.73 -21.43 -10.05
CA GLY A 61 -13.71 -20.47 -9.62
C GLY A 61 -12.45 -21.27 -9.29
N ARG A 62 -11.43 -21.22 -10.12
CA ARG A 62 -10.10 -21.66 -9.70
C ARG A 62 -9.81 -20.95 -8.37
N PRO A 63 -9.41 -21.68 -7.31
CA PRO A 63 -9.08 -21.02 -6.07
C PRO A 63 -7.99 -19.99 -6.36
N MET A 64 -8.24 -18.73 -6.07
CA MET A 64 -7.22 -17.68 -6.18
C MET A 64 -6.02 -18.09 -5.35
N ARG A 65 -4.86 -18.08 -5.97
CA ARG A 65 -3.61 -18.43 -5.32
C ARG A 65 -2.71 -17.20 -5.31
N ARG A 66 -2.03 -17.01 -4.22
CA ARG A 66 -0.96 -16.04 -4.10
C ARG A 66 0.25 -16.49 -4.94
N MET A 67 0.97 -15.57 -5.52
CA MET A 67 2.29 -15.85 -6.10
C MET A 67 3.21 -16.47 -5.05
N ASP A 68 4.03 -17.43 -5.45
CA ASP A 68 5.18 -17.85 -4.66
C ASP A 68 6.24 -16.73 -4.61
N ILE A 69 7.26 -16.90 -3.77
CA ILE A 69 8.26 -15.85 -3.57
C ILE A 69 9.13 -15.60 -4.81
N ASP A 70 9.43 -16.65 -5.55
CA ASP A 70 10.21 -16.53 -6.78
C ASP A 70 9.44 -15.78 -7.87
N GLN A 71 8.14 -16.10 -8.01
CA GLN A 71 7.23 -15.39 -8.91
C GLN A 71 7.07 -13.94 -8.51
N LEU A 72 6.90 -13.66 -7.20
CA LEU A 72 6.78 -12.30 -6.68
C LEU A 72 8.05 -11.48 -6.97
N ASN A 73 9.23 -12.03 -6.68
CA ASN A 73 10.50 -11.36 -6.93
C ASN A 73 10.72 -11.10 -8.43
N ALA A 74 10.44 -12.09 -9.26
CA ALA A 74 10.54 -11.95 -10.71
C ALA A 74 9.55 -10.91 -11.26
N SER A 75 8.30 -10.90 -10.75
CA SER A 75 7.26 -9.95 -11.15
C SER A 75 7.62 -8.52 -10.74
N LEU A 76 8.07 -8.31 -9.50
CA LEU A 76 8.54 -7.00 -9.05
C LEU A 76 9.63 -6.44 -9.96
N ARG A 77 10.66 -7.23 -10.23
CA ARG A 77 11.75 -6.80 -11.13
C ARG A 77 11.26 -6.53 -12.55
N ALA A 78 10.32 -7.33 -13.06
CA ALA A 78 9.79 -7.14 -14.40
C ALA A 78 9.00 -5.83 -14.52
N VAL A 79 8.12 -5.51 -13.55
CA VAL A 79 7.28 -4.31 -13.61
C VAL A 79 8.05 -3.02 -13.29
N THR A 80 9.11 -3.10 -12.49
CA THR A 80 9.93 -1.95 -12.07
C THR A 80 11.14 -1.69 -12.97
N GLY A 81 11.30 -2.47 -14.06
CA GLY A 81 12.49 -2.34 -14.92
C GLY A 81 13.79 -2.78 -14.24
N GLY A 82 13.74 -3.86 -13.47
CA GLY A 82 14.88 -4.51 -12.84
C GLY A 82 15.12 -4.21 -11.37
N ILE A 83 14.34 -3.31 -10.75
CA ILE A 83 14.48 -3.02 -9.32
C ILE A 83 13.87 -4.16 -8.50
N GLY A 84 14.64 -4.69 -7.56
CA GLY A 84 14.20 -5.67 -6.55
C GLY A 84 14.30 -5.10 -5.14
N TRP A 85 13.82 -5.83 -4.16
CA TRP A 85 14.00 -5.45 -2.76
C TRP A 85 15.37 -5.91 -2.27
N GLU A 86 16.36 -5.03 -2.43
CA GLU A 86 17.74 -5.30 -2.03
C GLU A 86 18.19 -4.36 -0.90
N ILE A 87 18.81 -4.92 0.12
CA ILE A 87 19.43 -4.16 1.21
C ILE A 87 20.88 -4.61 1.31
N ASP A 88 21.83 -3.69 1.17
CA ASP A 88 23.27 -3.96 1.18
C ASP A 88 23.71 -5.03 0.16
N GLY A 89 23.03 -5.11 -0.96
CA GLY A 89 23.28 -6.10 -2.03
C GLY A 89 22.72 -7.49 -1.75
N VAL A 90 21.88 -7.65 -0.73
CA VAL A 90 21.17 -8.89 -0.42
C VAL A 90 19.70 -8.75 -0.84
N ASP A 91 19.23 -9.68 -1.68
CA ASP A 91 17.83 -9.78 -2.05
C ASP A 91 17.02 -10.26 -0.83
N GLN A 92 16.14 -9.39 -0.33
CA GLN A 92 15.38 -9.65 0.90
C GLN A 92 14.28 -10.68 0.71
N LEU A 93 13.67 -10.77 -0.49
CA LEU A 93 12.67 -11.80 -0.77
C LEU A 93 13.31 -13.20 -0.79
N GLU A 94 14.52 -13.30 -1.32
CA GLU A 94 15.27 -14.56 -1.30
C GLU A 94 15.74 -14.92 0.12
N ASP A 95 16.28 -13.97 0.86
CA ASP A 95 16.78 -14.18 2.22
C ASP A 95 15.67 -14.60 3.20
N LEU A 96 14.46 -14.04 3.03
CA LEU A 96 13.31 -14.29 3.86
C LEU A 96 12.36 -15.37 3.30
N ALA A 97 12.71 -16.01 2.21
CA ALA A 97 11.82 -16.90 1.46
C ALA A 97 11.24 -18.03 2.30
N SER A 98 12.03 -18.64 3.18
CA SER A 98 11.56 -19.70 4.09
C SER A 98 10.51 -19.20 5.09
N THR A 99 10.64 -17.96 5.55
CA THR A 99 9.66 -17.29 6.42
C THR A 99 8.37 -16.94 5.67
N LEU A 100 8.46 -16.76 4.35
CA LEU A 100 7.36 -16.38 3.48
C LEU A 100 6.67 -17.57 2.80
N GLY A 101 6.96 -18.79 3.25
CA GLY A 101 6.24 -20.00 2.83
C GLY A 101 6.97 -20.87 1.82
N ARG A 102 8.22 -20.53 1.43
CA ARG A 102 9.05 -21.46 0.65
C ARG A 102 9.41 -22.67 1.51
N PRO A 103 9.20 -23.90 1.03
CA PRO A 103 9.54 -25.10 1.80
C PRO A 103 11.05 -25.20 2.01
N ASP A 104 11.43 -25.64 3.20
CA ASP A 104 12.83 -25.95 3.53
C ASP A 104 13.28 -27.35 3.05
N TYR A 105 12.34 -28.14 2.54
CA TYR A 105 12.49 -29.52 2.06
C TYR A 105 13.03 -30.53 3.10
N GLU A 106 13.44 -30.09 4.27
CA GLU A 106 13.83 -30.96 5.40
C GLU A 106 12.63 -31.25 6.32
N GLN A 107 11.80 -30.24 6.57
CA GLN A 107 10.64 -30.33 7.47
C GLN A 107 9.31 -30.23 6.71
N SER A 108 9.26 -29.45 5.63
CA SER A 108 8.09 -29.26 4.81
C SER A 108 8.46 -29.37 3.32
N THR A 109 7.65 -30.12 2.58
CA THR A 109 7.78 -30.27 1.12
C THR A 109 6.69 -29.49 0.36
N ALA A 110 5.72 -28.95 1.09
CA ALA A 110 4.62 -28.16 0.50
C ALA A 110 4.85 -26.67 0.75
N GLU A 111 4.60 -25.91 -0.29
CA GLU A 111 4.61 -24.44 -0.23
C GLU A 111 3.38 -23.94 0.52
N ASP A 112 3.57 -22.97 1.42
CA ASP A 112 2.46 -22.28 2.08
C ASP A 112 2.12 -21.00 1.30
N LEU A 113 1.11 -21.08 0.46
CA LEU A 113 0.58 -19.96 -0.32
C LEU A 113 -0.63 -19.28 0.36
N THR A 114 -0.83 -19.52 1.64
CA THR A 114 -1.91 -18.89 2.39
C THR A 114 -1.60 -17.40 2.58
N PRO A 115 -2.54 -16.49 2.26
CA PRO A 115 -2.39 -15.07 2.57
C PRO A 115 -2.30 -14.90 4.10
N SER A 116 -1.18 -14.34 4.57
CA SER A 116 -0.95 -14.10 5.99
C SER A 116 -0.62 -12.63 6.24
N LEU A 117 -0.85 -12.17 7.47
CA LEU A 117 -0.44 -10.81 7.88
C LEU A 117 1.08 -10.61 7.76
N LEU A 118 1.85 -11.69 7.97
CA LEU A 118 3.29 -11.65 7.82
C LEU A 118 3.67 -11.41 6.36
N PHE A 119 3.06 -12.16 5.43
CA PHE A 119 3.27 -11.93 3.99
C PHE A 119 2.90 -10.50 3.59
N GLN A 120 1.74 -9.99 4.06
CA GLN A 120 1.34 -8.62 3.78
C GLN A 120 2.36 -7.60 4.28
N LYS A 121 2.90 -7.79 5.48
CA LYS A 121 3.95 -6.91 6.02
C LYS A 121 5.20 -6.89 5.14
N PHE A 122 5.67 -8.05 4.69
CA PHE A 122 6.83 -8.12 3.80
C PHE A 122 6.55 -7.54 2.42
N LEU A 123 5.32 -7.73 1.91
CA LEU A 123 4.90 -7.11 0.66
C LEU A 123 4.90 -5.59 0.77
N ASP A 124 4.42 -5.04 1.89
CA ASP A 124 4.45 -3.60 2.17
C ASP A 124 5.89 -3.07 2.24
N ASP A 125 6.80 -3.79 2.91
CA ASP A 125 8.21 -3.40 3.00
C ASP A 125 8.90 -3.43 1.63
N ALA A 126 8.65 -4.49 0.84
CA ALA A 126 9.15 -4.60 -0.53
C ALA A 126 8.59 -3.47 -1.41
N ALA A 127 7.28 -3.21 -1.35
CA ALA A 127 6.64 -2.14 -2.11
C ALA A 127 7.21 -0.77 -1.76
N ASN A 128 7.39 -0.48 -0.47
CA ASN A 128 7.99 0.78 -0.03
C ASN A 128 9.40 0.97 -0.58
N HIS A 129 10.23 -0.08 -0.55
CA HIS A 129 11.61 -0.02 -1.03
C HIS A 129 11.68 0.15 -2.56
N VAL A 130 11.01 -0.73 -3.31
CA VAL A 130 11.09 -0.72 -4.78
C VAL A 130 10.43 0.52 -5.39
N CYS A 131 9.34 1.01 -4.79
CA CYS A 131 8.65 2.21 -5.28
C CYS A 131 9.43 3.50 -4.98
N GLU A 132 10.11 3.57 -3.84
CA GLU A 132 11.03 4.67 -3.55
C GLU A 132 12.14 4.74 -4.60
N GLU A 133 12.78 3.61 -4.89
CA GLU A 133 13.87 3.54 -5.86
C GLU A 133 13.37 3.78 -7.30
N LEU A 134 12.19 3.24 -7.67
CA LEU A 134 11.60 3.42 -8.99
C LEU A 134 11.32 4.90 -9.27
N VAL A 135 10.60 5.57 -8.38
CA VAL A 135 10.25 6.99 -8.58
C VAL A 135 11.50 7.87 -8.51
N ALA A 136 12.45 7.56 -7.62
CA ALA A 136 13.72 8.28 -7.54
C ALA A 136 14.52 8.16 -8.86
N ARG A 137 14.65 6.95 -9.40
CA ARG A 137 15.35 6.70 -10.68
C ARG A 137 14.68 7.44 -11.82
N GLU A 138 13.36 7.35 -11.92
CA GLU A 138 12.62 7.89 -13.06
C GLU A 138 12.37 9.41 -12.95
N SER A 139 12.56 9.99 -11.78
CA SER A 139 12.47 11.44 -11.57
C SER A 139 13.47 12.27 -12.36
N VAL A 140 14.58 11.66 -12.78
CA VAL A 140 15.61 12.31 -13.59
C VAL A 140 15.31 12.30 -15.09
N GLY A 141 14.23 11.63 -15.54
CA GLY A 141 13.73 11.70 -16.92
C GLY A 141 14.60 10.92 -17.92
N GLU A 142 15.04 9.73 -17.57
CA GLU A 142 15.78 8.84 -18.47
C GLU A 142 14.86 8.27 -19.56
N PRO A 143 15.42 7.96 -20.77
CA PRO A 143 14.62 7.46 -21.90
C PRO A 143 14.03 6.06 -21.65
N ASP A 144 14.55 5.33 -20.68
CA ASP A 144 14.13 3.96 -20.35
C ASP A 144 13.12 3.91 -19.19
N ASN A 145 12.48 5.04 -18.84
CA ASN A 145 11.42 5.10 -17.85
C ASN A 145 10.29 4.13 -18.20
N VAL A 146 9.81 3.40 -17.19
CA VAL A 146 8.75 2.40 -17.33
C VAL A 146 7.47 2.77 -16.59
N PHE A 147 7.55 3.80 -15.74
CA PHE A 147 6.46 4.25 -14.87
C PHE A 147 6.09 5.72 -15.11
N LEU A 148 7.08 6.63 -15.18
CA LEU A 148 6.92 8.04 -15.53
C LEU A 148 7.35 8.28 -16.99
N VAL A 149 6.50 7.87 -17.93
CA VAL A 149 6.82 7.89 -19.37
C VAL A 149 6.39 9.20 -20.03
N ASN A 150 5.23 9.74 -19.64
CA ASN A 150 4.59 10.91 -20.24
C ASN A 150 4.61 12.12 -19.31
N ALA A 151 4.49 11.89 -18.01
CA ALA A 151 4.49 12.93 -16.98
C ALA A 151 5.88 13.10 -16.36
N THR A 152 6.07 14.25 -15.74
CA THR A 152 7.24 14.58 -14.92
C THR A 152 6.80 14.87 -13.49
N LEU A 153 7.73 14.98 -12.55
CA LEU A 153 7.42 15.39 -11.18
C LEU A 153 6.93 16.86 -11.05
N ALA A 154 6.97 17.64 -12.13
CA ALA A 154 6.37 18.98 -12.15
C ALA A 154 4.89 18.96 -12.55
N ASP A 155 4.39 17.82 -13.04
CA ASP A 155 3.03 17.70 -13.54
C ASP A 155 2.05 17.26 -12.44
N THR A 156 0.85 17.82 -12.47
CA THR A 156 -0.30 17.46 -11.64
C THR A 156 -1.50 17.21 -12.54
N SER A 157 -2.57 16.63 -12.01
CA SER A 157 -3.83 16.49 -12.76
C SER A 157 -4.43 17.85 -13.19
N ALA A 158 -4.08 18.93 -12.52
CA ALA A 158 -4.50 20.28 -12.89
C ALA A 158 -3.66 20.88 -14.02
N SER A 159 -2.35 20.61 -14.07
CA SER A 159 -1.43 21.17 -15.06
C SER A 159 -1.31 20.32 -16.32
N ASN A 160 -1.34 19.00 -16.19
CA ASN A 160 -1.14 18.04 -17.29
C ASN A 160 -1.96 16.75 -17.09
N PRO A 161 -3.32 16.85 -17.13
CA PRO A 161 -4.21 15.71 -16.84
C PRO A 161 -4.00 14.52 -17.77
N ASP A 162 -3.69 14.78 -19.04
CA ASP A 162 -3.56 13.74 -20.06
C ASP A 162 -2.30 12.90 -19.84
N ALA A 163 -1.18 13.51 -19.46
CA ALA A 163 0.05 12.80 -19.17
C ALA A 163 -0.09 11.96 -17.89
N ILE A 164 -0.69 12.51 -16.81
CA ILE A 164 -0.99 11.77 -15.60
C ILE A 164 -1.89 10.57 -15.90
N ALA A 165 -2.98 10.76 -16.64
CA ALA A 165 -3.88 9.68 -17.01
C ALA A 165 -3.20 8.61 -17.89
N ALA A 166 -2.32 9.02 -18.81
CA ALA A 166 -1.58 8.10 -19.66
C ALA A 166 -0.62 7.21 -18.83
N ASP A 167 0.12 7.80 -17.88
CA ASP A 167 1.04 7.03 -17.04
C ASP A 167 0.30 6.13 -16.05
N LEU A 168 -0.83 6.56 -15.49
CA LEU A 168 -1.68 5.70 -14.66
C LEU A 168 -2.21 4.48 -15.45
N ARG A 169 -2.67 4.68 -16.71
CA ARG A 169 -3.09 3.56 -17.58
C ARG A 169 -1.93 2.63 -17.90
N GLY A 170 -0.76 3.20 -18.22
CA GLY A 170 0.46 2.43 -18.46
C GLY A 170 0.87 1.60 -17.25
N ALA A 171 0.79 2.18 -16.06
CA ALA A 171 1.06 1.49 -14.80
C ALA A 171 0.07 0.34 -14.54
N LEU A 172 -1.23 0.56 -14.71
CA LEU A 172 -2.24 -0.49 -14.56
C LEU A 172 -2.06 -1.63 -15.57
N LEU A 173 -1.72 -1.33 -16.80
CA LEU A 173 -1.38 -2.35 -17.79
C LEU A 173 -0.14 -3.14 -17.36
N ARG A 174 0.88 -2.47 -16.85
CA ARG A 174 2.16 -3.09 -16.51
C ARG A 174 2.09 -3.92 -15.25
N PHE A 175 1.42 -3.43 -14.20
CA PHE A 175 1.35 -4.07 -12.89
C PHE A 175 0.22 -5.09 -12.79
N HIS A 176 -0.95 -4.79 -13.35
CA HIS A 176 -2.16 -5.61 -13.22
C HIS A 176 -2.58 -6.28 -14.53
N GLY A 177 -1.96 -5.96 -15.65
CA GLY A 177 -2.39 -6.46 -16.97
C GLY A 177 -3.69 -5.82 -17.47
N HIS A 178 -4.17 -4.73 -16.86
CA HIS A 178 -5.41 -4.07 -17.22
C HIS A 178 -5.18 -3.06 -18.34
N ALA A 179 -5.61 -3.39 -19.55
CA ALA A 179 -5.62 -2.46 -20.69
C ALA A 179 -6.87 -1.60 -20.62
N LEU A 180 -6.73 -0.36 -20.14
CA LEU A 180 -7.83 0.59 -19.98
C LEU A 180 -7.88 1.57 -21.16
N ASP A 181 -9.11 1.83 -21.65
CA ASP A 181 -9.38 2.88 -22.62
C ASP A 181 -9.34 4.27 -21.97
N GLU A 182 -9.30 5.31 -22.81
CA GLU A 182 -9.39 6.68 -22.33
C GLU A 182 -10.80 6.93 -21.73
N GLY A 183 -10.81 7.42 -20.48
CA GLY A 183 -12.04 7.65 -19.73
C GLY A 183 -12.64 6.41 -19.04
N ASP A 184 -11.92 5.29 -19.01
CA ASP A 184 -12.36 4.11 -18.28
C ASP A 184 -12.53 4.42 -16.78
N PRO A 185 -13.69 4.11 -16.17
CA PRO A 185 -13.95 4.40 -14.75
C PRO A 185 -13.02 3.68 -13.79
N GLN A 186 -12.36 2.60 -14.18
CA GLN A 186 -11.36 1.91 -13.35
C GLN A 186 -10.11 2.76 -13.09
N LEU A 187 -9.91 3.83 -13.86
CA LEU A 187 -8.82 4.79 -13.64
C LEU A 187 -9.08 5.74 -12.45
N GLU A 188 -10.36 6.00 -12.14
CA GLU A 188 -10.74 7.01 -11.14
C GLU A 188 -10.18 6.78 -9.73
N PRO A 189 -10.16 5.56 -9.16
CA PRO A 189 -9.54 5.32 -7.85
C PRO A 189 -8.05 5.69 -7.81
N TRP A 190 -7.33 5.45 -8.89
CA TRP A 190 -5.89 5.72 -8.99
C TRP A 190 -5.61 7.22 -9.16
N ARG A 191 -6.44 7.92 -9.94
CA ARG A 191 -6.40 9.38 -10.01
C ARG A 191 -6.72 10.00 -8.66
N PHE A 192 -7.75 9.51 -7.99
CA PHE A 192 -8.12 9.97 -6.65
C PHE A 192 -6.97 9.77 -5.65
N LEU A 193 -6.30 8.62 -5.67
CA LEU A 193 -5.13 8.36 -4.82
C LEU A 193 -4.00 9.36 -5.11
N PHE A 194 -3.68 9.57 -6.39
CA PHE A 194 -2.66 10.53 -6.81
C PHE A 194 -3.01 11.95 -6.35
N ASP A 195 -4.20 12.44 -6.71
CA ASP A 195 -4.63 13.81 -6.42
C ASP A 195 -4.74 14.07 -4.91
N THR A 196 -5.32 13.12 -4.17
CA THR A 196 -5.42 13.25 -2.71
C THR A 196 -4.05 13.29 -2.05
N THR A 197 -3.09 12.50 -2.55
CA THR A 197 -1.73 12.53 -2.00
C THR A 197 -1.05 13.86 -2.31
N VAL A 198 -1.18 14.39 -3.52
CA VAL A 198 -0.69 15.74 -3.87
C VAL A 198 -1.28 16.79 -2.92
N ASP A 199 -2.59 16.74 -2.69
CA ASP A 199 -3.28 17.71 -1.83
C ASP A 199 -2.81 17.66 -0.38
N VAL A 200 -2.76 16.46 0.23
CA VAL A 200 -2.39 16.31 1.65
C VAL A 200 -0.90 16.55 1.93
N THR A 201 -0.05 16.38 0.91
CA THR A 201 1.39 16.62 1.02
C THR A 201 1.80 18.05 0.64
N GLY A 202 0.83 18.88 0.23
CA GLY A 202 1.10 20.26 -0.15
C GLY A 202 1.78 20.41 -1.51
N GLY A 203 1.49 19.52 -2.45
CA GLY A 203 2.00 19.57 -3.82
C GLY A 203 3.14 18.60 -4.13
N ASP A 204 3.43 17.66 -3.26
CA ASP A 204 4.51 16.67 -3.46
C ASP A 204 4.06 15.55 -4.41
N THR A 205 4.35 15.72 -5.70
CA THR A 205 4.06 14.73 -6.74
C THR A 205 4.95 13.49 -6.66
N TYR A 206 6.16 13.62 -6.10
CA TYR A 206 7.00 12.46 -5.82
C TYR A 206 6.32 11.50 -4.84
N ALA A 207 5.81 12.03 -3.72
CA ALA A 207 5.04 11.25 -2.76
C ALA A 207 3.77 10.64 -3.39
N ALA A 208 3.11 11.36 -4.30
CA ALA A 208 1.92 10.88 -4.98
C ALA A 208 2.22 9.69 -5.91
N TRP A 209 3.24 9.77 -6.74
CA TRP A 209 3.65 8.67 -7.60
C TRP A 209 4.14 7.46 -6.79
N ARG A 210 4.87 7.71 -5.70
CA ARG A 210 5.26 6.64 -4.78
C ARG A 210 4.05 5.96 -4.17
N ALA A 211 3.03 6.70 -3.73
CA ALA A 211 1.80 6.13 -3.19
C ALA A 211 1.04 5.29 -4.23
N VAL A 212 0.95 5.76 -5.48
CA VAL A 212 0.37 4.99 -6.59
C VAL A 212 1.12 3.69 -6.80
N CYS A 213 2.46 3.73 -6.88
CA CYS A 213 3.28 2.53 -7.05
C CYS A 213 3.07 1.53 -5.91
N ILE A 214 3.10 1.99 -4.64
CA ILE A 214 2.85 1.12 -3.47
C ILE A 214 1.46 0.49 -3.57
N GLY A 215 0.45 1.28 -3.90
CA GLY A 215 -0.91 0.80 -4.11
C GLY A 215 -0.99 -0.30 -5.18
N LEU A 216 -0.28 -0.13 -6.30
CA LEU A 216 -0.24 -1.11 -7.39
C LEU A 216 0.41 -2.44 -6.95
N VAL A 217 1.54 -2.37 -6.25
CA VAL A 217 2.26 -3.58 -5.77
C VAL A 217 1.49 -4.33 -4.70
N THR A 218 0.81 -3.59 -3.81
CA THR A 218 0.06 -4.20 -2.69
C THR A 218 -1.37 -4.61 -3.06
N HIS A 219 -1.83 -4.25 -4.26
CA HIS A 219 -3.16 -4.63 -4.74
C HIS A 219 -3.25 -6.15 -4.96
N PRO A 220 -4.40 -6.78 -4.66
CA PRO A 220 -4.61 -8.21 -4.93
C PRO A 220 -4.33 -8.61 -6.38
N ASP A 221 -4.67 -7.78 -7.36
CA ASP A 221 -4.46 -8.05 -8.79
C ASP A 221 -2.98 -8.21 -9.16
N PHE A 222 -2.06 -7.71 -8.33
CA PHE A 222 -0.64 -7.93 -8.50
C PHE A 222 -0.18 -9.27 -7.95
N THR A 223 -0.75 -9.73 -6.83
CA THR A 223 -0.23 -10.87 -6.07
C THR A 223 -1.03 -12.15 -6.24
N LEU A 224 -2.27 -12.08 -6.75
CA LEU A 224 -3.18 -13.22 -6.92
C LEU A 224 -3.38 -13.58 -8.40
N TYR A 225 -3.55 -14.89 -8.67
CA TYR A 225 -3.82 -15.43 -10.01
C TYR A 225 -4.71 -16.68 -9.98
#